data_860ed39b3e377f8f0e25ff16e0d40260
#
_entry.id   860ed39b3e377f8f0e25ff16e0d40260
#
_cell.length_a   1.000
_cell.length_b   1.000
_cell.length_c   1.000
_cell.angle_alpha   90.00
_cell.angle_beta   90.00
_cell.angle_gamma   90.00
#
_symmetry.space_group_name_H-M   'P 1'
#
loop_
_entity.id
_entity.type
_entity.pdbx_description
1 polymer ?
#
loop_
_entity_poly.entity_id
_entity_poly.type
_entity_poly.pdbx_seq_one_letter_code
_entity_poly.pdbx_strand_id
1 'polypeptide(L)'
;EMEQELTPDFIDENEELTMLSAVDLIVTLAEDSELSSLFFEKADRFITFLSERQGITKIQAVLLALFAESSASGNKSDFADVARYLDCNSVQVLQYKGEVDDLVRKGMLRMIRNNMNGSYDYAVTQSFLESLAKNEPFQRKSYKNASGIQFFQHFYDITHLRHEDELSSELMFEEIERLMDENPDLSYVKALRNIGMSAESEAVVTHMCRHLVLCGTVNIPMSHLVFLFDAQHQKYNFDRAMSEGRHFLVKEGWVENAFSEGFKDKDEYQLTAKARETLLQEFDIKQPENKGCDVVRSDSIVAKELFFNDEVMHQLEGLAE
;
A
#
# COMPACT_ATOMS: atom_id res chain seq x y z
N GLU A 1 54.72 -9.49 18.81
CA GLU A 1 53.55 -10.27 19.26
C GLU A 1 52.60 -10.31 18.07
N MET A 2 52.29 -11.57 17.66
CA MET A 2 51.77 -11.85 16.32
C MET A 2 50.30 -11.44 16.24
N GLU A 3 50.00 -10.42 15.42
CA GLU A 3 48.71 -10.27 14.84
C GLU A 3 48.44 -11.51 13.98
N GLN A 4 47.62 -12.40 14.45
CA GLN A 4 47.02 -13.44 13.64
C GLN A 4 46.10 -12.74 12.65
N GLU A 5 46.57 -12.58 11.39
CA GLU A 5 45.69 -12.33 10.26
C GLU A 5 44.67 -13.46 10.21
N LEU A 6 43.46 -13.18 10.67
CA LEU A 6 42.27 -13.98 10.37
C LEU A 6 41.93 -13.78 8.89
N THR A 7 42.73 -14.39 8.02
CA THR A 7 42.27 -14.72 6.68
C THR A 7 41.27 -15.85 6.82
N PRO A 8 40.04 -15.71 6.30
CA PRO A 8 39.11 -16.85 6.28
C PRO A 8 39.68 -17.93 5.32
N ASP A 9 40.44 -18.88 5.87
CA ASP A 9 40.95 -20.05 5.13
C ASP A 9 39.83 -21.05 4.74
N PHE A 10 38.59 -20.59 4.63
CA PHE A 10 37.44 -21.44 4.37
C PHE A 10 36.79 -21.26 3.01
N ILE A 11 37.39 -20.48 2.10
CA ILE A 11 36.85 -20.35 0.75
C ILE A 11 37.73 -21.15 -0.20
N ASP A 12 37.29 -22.35 -0.53
CA ASP A 12 37.82 -23.07 -1.68
C ASP A 12 37.52 -22.21 -2.93
N GLU A 13 38.55 -21.66 -3.58
CA GLU A 13 38.41 -20.83 -4.78
C GLU A 13 37.62 -21.52 -5.91
N ASN A 14 37.44 -22.83 -5.81
CA ASN A 14 36.72 -23.68 -6.76
C ASN A 14 35.24 -23.95 -6.33
N GLU A 15 34.79 -23.50 -5.18
CA GLU A 15 33.39 -23.69 -4.79
C GLU A 15 32.49 -22.72 -5.54
N GLU A 16 31.43 -23.24 -6.16
CA GLU A 16 30.46 -22.44 -6.91
C GLU A 16 29.72 -21.49 -5.96
N LEU A 17 29.95 -20.19 -6.10
CA LEU A 17 29.37 -19.17 -5.23
C LEU A 17 27.85 -19.14 -5.41
N THR A 18 27.11 -19.34 -4.33
CA THR A 18 25.66 -19.19 -4.28
C THR A 18 25.29 -17.86 -3.64
N MET A 19 24.05 -17.40 -3.85
CA MET A 19 23.59 -16.16 -3.21
C MET A 19 23.54 -16.26 -1.69
N LEU A 20 23.17 -17.42 -1.14
CA LEU A 20 23.19 -17.64 0.31
C LEU A 20 24.61 -17.60 0.86
N SER A 21 25.58 -18.25 0.20
CA SER A 21 26.98 -18.19 0.63
C SER A 21 27.56 -16.78 0.50
N ALA A 22 27.18 -16.03 -0.54
CA ALA A 22 27.57 -14.63 -0.67
C ALA A 22 27.00 -13.74 0.45
N VAL A 23 25.72 -13.93 0.82
CA VAL A 23 25.10 -13.24 1.94
C VAL A 23 25.84 -13.54 3.24
N ASP A 24 26.07 -14.82 3.57
CA ASP A 24 26.77 -15.26 4.77
C ASP A 24 28.19 -14.65 4.88
N LEU A 25 28.95 -14.65 3.79
CA LEU A 25 30.29 -14.10 3.74
C LEU A 25 30.29 -12.55 3.86
N ILE A 26 29.34 -11.86 3.23
CA ILE A 26 29.18 -10.41 3.40
C ILE A 26 28.88 -10.09 4.85
N VAL A 27 27.95 -10.80 5.48
CA VAL A 27 27.59 -10.62 6.89
C VAL A 27 28.77 -10.84 7.80
N THR A 28 29.47 -11.96 7.66
CA THR A 28 30.65 -12.29 8.46
C THR A 28 31.76 -11.24 8.35
N LEU A 29 32.03 -10.73 7.15
CA LEU A 29 33.04 -9.71 6.91
C LEU A 29 32.57 -8.30 7.34
N ALA A 30 31.29 -8.08 7.48
CA ALA A 30 30.70 -6.80 7.88
C ALA A 30 30.73 -6.59 9.40
N GLU A 31 30.82 -7.65 10.21
CA GLU A 31 30.89 -7.56 11.66
C GLU A 31 32.06 -6.65 12.07
N ASP A 32 31.79 -5.65 12.91
CA ASP A 32 32.75 -4.66 13.42
C ASP A 32 33.59 -3.95 12.33
N SER A 33 33.09 -3.88 11.10
CA SER A 33 33.85 -3.37 9.94
C SER A 33 33.78 -1.85 9.75
N GLU A 34 32.85 -1.16 10.41
CA GLU A 34 32.51 0.27 10.24
C GLU A 34 32.22 0.65 8.77
N LEU A 35 31.95 -0.32 7.87
CA LEU A 35 31.90 -0.15 6.41
C LEU A 35 33.17 0.51 5.85
N SER A 36 34.33 0.14 6.39
CA SER A 36 35.64 0.65 5.98
C SER A 36 36.02 0.23 4.55
N SER A 37 36.98 0.94 3.98
CA SER A 37 37.53 0.57 2.65
C SER A 37 38.10 -0.85 2.62
N LEU A 38 38.70 -1.28 3.74
CA LEU A 38 39.21 -2.65 3.90
C LEU A 38 38.11 -3.71 3.84
N PHE A 39 36.96 -3.43 4.44
CA PHE A 39 35.78 -4.31 4.32
C PHE A 39 35.37 -4.46 2.84
N PHE A 40 35.18 -3.32 2.16
CA PHE A 40 34.78 -3.36 0.75
C PHE A 40 35.82 -4.07 -0.14
N GLU A 41 37.10 -3.94 0.15
CA GLU A 41 38.16 -4.66 -0.58
C GLU A 41 38.06 -6.18 -0.36
N LYS A 42 37.92 -6.63 0.89
CA LYS A 42 37.82 -8.06 1.22
C LYS A 42 36.51 -8.69 0.75
N ALA A 43 35.40 -7.98 0.81
CA ALA A 43 34.08 -8.47 0.45
C ALA A 43 33.70 -8.22 -1.02
N ASP A 44 34.53 -7.55 -1.82
CA ASP A 44 34.20 -7.08 -3.18
C ASP A 44 33.66 -8.19 -4.09
N ARG A 45 34.25 -9.37 -4.06
CA ARG A 45 33.83 -10.52 -4.86
C ARG A 45 32.38 -10.92 -4.56
N PHE A 46 32.00 -10.98 -3.27
CA PHE A 46 30.69 -11.43 -2.81
C PHE A 46 29.64 -10.33 -3.03
N ILE A 47 30.03 -9.08 -2.72
CA ILE A 47 29.19 -7.90 -2.95
C ILE A 47 28.89 -7.74 -4.45
N THR A 48 29.90 -7.85 -5.29
CA THR A 48 29.75 -7.76 -6.75
C THR A 48 28.86 -8.89 -7.28
N PHE A 49 29.09 -10.13 -6.85
CA PHE A 49 28.26 -11.26 -7.24
C PHE A 49 26.77 -11.04 -6.88
N LEU A 50 26.48 -10.64 -5.63
CA LEU A 50 25.10 -10.42 -5.19
C LEU A 50 24.48 -9.22 -5.90
N SER A 51 25.22 -8.11 -6.06
CA SER A 51 24.73 -6.89 -6.70
C SER A 51 24.38 -7.11 -8.18
N GLU A 52 25.25 -7.79 -8.93
CA GLU A 52 25.01 -8.10 -10.35
C GLU A 52 23.86 -9.10 -10.52
N ARG A 53 23.81 -10.13 -9.68
CA ARG A 53 22.77 -11.15 -9.74
C ARG A 53 21.38 -10.60 -9.46
N GLN A 54 21.30 -9.61 -8.55
CA GLN A 54 20.05 -8.99 -8.13
C GLN A 54 19.73 -7.65 -8.81
N GLY A 55 20.63 -7.10 -9.62
CA GLY A 55 20.45 -5.81 -10.27
C GLY A 55 20.34 -4.64 -9.30
N ILE A 56 21.18 -4.64 -8.25
CA ILE A 56 21.20 -3.64 -7.17
C ILE A 56 22.60 -3.02 -7.02
N THR A 57 22.70 -1.91 -6.26
CA THR A 57 24.00 -1.30 -5.98
C THR A 57 24.81 -2.14 -4.99
N LYS A 58 26.13 -1.94 -4.94
CA LYS A 58 27.02 -2.64 -3.99
C LYS A 58 26.60 -2.37 -2.53
N ILE A 59 26.24 -1.13 -2.21
CA ILE A 59 25.77 -0.80 -0.85
C ILE A 59 24.41 -1.43 -0.55
N GLN A 60 23.52 -1.51 -1.54
CA GLN A 60 22.26 -2.23 -1.39
C GLN A 60 22.49 -3.72 -1.13
N ALA A 61 23.49 -4.34 -1.78
CA ALA A 61 23.83 -5.75 -1.56
C ALA A 61 24.29 -5.99 -0.12
N VAL A 62 25.12 -5.09 0.44
CA VAL A 62 25.57 -5.16 1.84
C VAL A 62 24.38 -5.02 2.80
N LEU A 63 23.57 -3.95 2.65
CA LEU A 63 22.43 -3.71 3.52
C LEU A 63 21.41 -4.86 3.46
N LEU A 64 21.15 -5.35 2.25
CA LEU A 64 20.24 -6.46 2.03
C LEU A 64 20.72 -7.76 2.68
N ALA A 65 22.04 -8.02 2.65
CA ALA A 65 22.64 -9.17 3.33
C ALA A 65 22.45 -9.07 4.85
N LEU A 66 22.69 -7.90 5.45
CA LEU A 66 22.49 -7.67 6.89
C LEU A 66 21.02 -7.83 7.32
N PHE A 67 20.09 -7.30 6.54
CA PHE A 67 18.66 -7.50 6.80
C PHE A 67 18.22 -8.95 6.56
N ALA A 68 18.84 -9.66 5.61
CA ALA A 68 18.51 -11.06 5.34
C ALA A 68 18.90 -11.97 6.51
N GLU A 69 20.09 -11.78 7.08
CA GLU A 69 20.54 -12.52 8.26
C GLU A 69 19.60 -12.31 9.45
N SER A 70 19.26 -11.06 9.75
CA SER A 70 18.30 -10.74 10.81
C SER A 70 16.93 -11.41 10.57
N SER A 71 16.43 -11.33 9.33
CA SER A 71 15.13 -11.91 8.96
C SER A 71 15.13 -13.44 8.99
N ALA A 72 16.22 -14.08 8.60
CA ALA A 72 16.39 -15.55 8.67
C ALA A 72 16.35 -16.04 10.11
N SER A 73 16.84 -15.24 11.05
CA SER A 73 16.75 -15.48 12.50
C SER A 73 15.38 -15.13 13.10
N GLY A 74 14.40 -14.72 12.30
CA GLY A 74 13.05 -14.34 12.74
C GLY A 74 12.96 -12.95 13.37
N ASN A 75 14.02 -12.13 13.23
CA ASN A 75 14.08 -10.79 13.79
C ASN A 75 13.80 -9.72 12.72
N LYS A 76 13.53 -8.52 13.20
CA LYS A 76 13.47 -7.29 12.42
C LYS A 76 14.62 -6.41 12.87
N SER A 77 15.15 -5.56 12.01
CA SER A 77 16.25 -4.65 12.34
C SER A 77 15.93 -3.23 11.91
N ASP A 78 16.31 -2.28 12.73
CA ASP A 78 16.34 -0.87 12.36
C ASP A 78 17.80 -0.42 12.04
N PHE A 79 17.95 0.86 11.72
CA PHE A 79 19.30 1.42 11.43
C PHE A 79 20.24 1.39 12.64
N ALA A 80 19.70 1.39 13.87
CA ALA A 80 20.52 1.32 15.07
C ALA A 80 21.05 -0.11 15.30
N ASP A 81 20.28 -1.13 14.98
CA ASP A 81 20.71 -2.53 15.03
C ASP A 81 21.81 -2.80 14.01
N VAL A 82 21.61 -2.32 12.77
CA VAL A 82 22.65 -2.41 11.71
C VAL A 82 23.91 -1.68 12.12
N ALA A 83 23.80 -0.46 12.68
CA ALA A 83 24.95 0.31 13.14
C ALA A 83 25.70 -0.39 14.27
N ARG A 84 24.99 -1.03 15.18
CA ARG A 84 25.58 -1.82 16.28
C ARG A 84 26.34 -3.03 15.75
N TYR A 85 25.80 -3.72 14.75
CA TYR A 85 26.46 -4.85 14.11
C TYR A 85 27.76 -4.44 13.41
N LEU A 86 27.75 -3.26 12.78
CA LEU A 86 28.87 -2.70 12.05
C LEU A 86 29.93 -2.01 12.95
N ASP A 87 29.67 -1.86 14.25
CA ASP A 87 30.42 -1.02 15.21
C ASP A 87 30.58 0.43 14.75
N CYS A 88 29.50 1.04 14.25
CA CYS A 88 29.52 2.41 13.77
C CYS A 88 28.35 3.26 14.33
N ASN A 89 28.37 4.56 14.06
CA ASN A 89 27.28 5.44 14.48
C ASN A 89 26.04 5.25 13.59
N SER A 90 24.85 5.25 14.21
CA SER A 90 23.57 5.13 13.49
C SER A 90 23.40 6.20 12.39
N VAL A 91 23.98 7.38 12.54
CA VAL A 91 23.97 8.44 11.51
C VAL A 91 24.72 8.01 10.24
N GLN A 92 25.80 7.22 10.39
CA GLN A 92 26.55 6.69 9.26
C GLN A 92 25.71 5.68 8.45
N VAL A 93 24.86 4.91 9.10
CA VAL A 93 23.95 3.98 8.40
C VAL A 93 22.75 4.73 7.84
N LEU A 94 22.24 5.72 8.56
CA LEU A 94 21.07 6.51 8.14
C LEU A 94 21.28 7.26 6.81
N GLN A 95 22.53 7.59 6.43
CA GLN A 95 22.83 8.19 5.12
C GLN A 95 22.38 7.29 3.96
N TYR A 96 22.26 5.98 4.18
CA TYR A 96 21.81 5.00 3.19
C TYR A 96 20.29 4.75 3.20
N LYS A 97 19.52 5.59 3.91
CA LYS A 97 18.06 5.45 3.95
C LYS A 97 17.44 5.40 2.55
N GLY A 98 17.91 6.21 1.61
CA GLY A 98 17.44 6.20 0.23
C GLY A 98 17.66 4.86 -0.48
N GLU A 99 18.77 4.16 -0.19
CA GLU A 99 19.08 2.83 -0.74
C GLU A 99 18.15 1.77 -0.14
N VAL A 100 17.82 1.88 1.16
CA VAL A 100 16.85 0.99 1.82
C VAL A 100 15.44 1.22 1.28
N ASP A 101 15.02 2.48 1.12
CA ASP A 101 13.73 2.83 0.52
C ASP A 101 13.60 2.28 -0.92
N ASP A 102 14.70 2.29 -1.69
CA ASP A 102 14.71 1.70 -3.04
C ASP A 102 14.58 0.16 -3.00
N LEU A 103 15.21 -0.51 -2.03
CA LEU A 103 15.01 -1.94 -1.81
C LEU A 103 13.56 -2.29 -1.43
N VAL A 104 12.90 -1.41 -0.65
CA VAL A 104 11.47 -1.55 -0.35
C VAL A 104 10.63 -1.36 -1.62
N ARG A 105 10.92 -0.33 -2.44
CA ARG A 105 10.25 -0.13 -3.74
C ARG A 105 10.44 -1.32 -4.68
N LYS A 106 11.61 -1.94 -4.67
CA LYS A 106 11.87 -3.17 -5.44
C LYS A 106 11.14 -4.40 -4.89
N GLY A 107 10.58 -4.33 -3.69
CA GLY A 107 9.89 -5.43 -3.03
C GLY A 107 10.81 -6.49 -2.42
N MET A 108 12.10 -6.17 -2.23
CA MET A 108 13.07 -7.04 -1.58
C MET A 108 13.01 -6.89 -0.05
N LEU A 109 12.72 -5.67 0.44
CA LEU A 109 12.48 -5.38 1.84
C LEU A 109 11.03 -4.95 2.07
N ARG A 110 10.56 -5.11 3.29
CA ARG A 110 9.33 -4.51 3.82
C ARG A 110 9.66 -3.65 5.03
N MET A 111 8.92 -2.57 5.18
CA MET A 111 8.94 -1.74 6.38
C MET A 111 7.90 -2.27 7.37
N ILE A 112 8.22 -2.22 8.66
CA ILE A 112 7.31 -2.63 9.72
C ILE A 112 7.33 -1.53 10.76
N ARG A 113 6.19 -0.90 11.00
CA ARG A 113 6.12 0.18 11.99
C ARG A 113 6.32 -0.37 13.39
N ASN A 114 7.24 0.23 14.11
CA ASN A 114 7.45 -0.08 15.52
C ASN A 114 6.49 0.77 16.37
N ASN A 115 5.50 0.10 16.96
CA ASN A 115 4.44 0.77 17.73
C ASN A 115 4.95 1.39 19.05
N MET A 116 6.14 1.03 19.51
CA MET A 116 6.69 1.54 20.78
C MET A 116 7.32 2.93 20.63
N ASN A 117 7.99 3.20 19.52
CA ASN A 117 8.75 4.43 19.31
C ASN A 117 8.36 5.19 18.01
N GLY A 118 7.47 4.62 17.20
CA GLY A 118 7.03 5.21 15.93
C GLY A 118 8.08 5.16 14.80
N SER A 119 9.23 4.50 15.03
CA SER A 119 10.24 4.23 14.00
C SER A 119 9.79 3.08 13.09
N TYR A 120 10.60 2.79 12.07
CA TYR A 120 10.40 1.64 11.20
C TYR A 120 11.54 0.65 11.38
N ASP A 121 11.16 -0.62 11.55
CA ASP A 121 12.04 -1.76 11.41
C ASP A 121 11.93 -2.28 9.97
N TYR A 122 12.94 -3.00 9.52
CA TYR A 122 12.99 -3.58 8.18
C TYR A 122 13.16 -5.10 8.27
N ALA A 123 12.55 -5.80 7.34
CA ALA A 123 12.73 -7.23 7.16
C ALA A 123 12.72 -7.58 5.68
N VAL A 124 13.44 -8.62 5.32
CA VAL A 124 13.45 -9.14 3.95
C VAL A 124 12.10 -9.82 3.67
N THR A 125 11.59 -9.63 2.45
CA THR A 125 10.34 -10.27 2.03
C THR A 125 10.53 -11.78 1.86
N GLN A 126 9.48 -12.55 2.15
CA GLN A 126 9.51 -14.01 2.01
C GLN A 126 9.86 -14.43 0.57
N SER A 127 9.32 -13.72 -0.42
CA SER A 127 9.60 -13.99 -1.84
C SER A 127 11.07 -13.77 -2.21
N PHE A 128 11.73 -12.77 -1.58
CA PHE A 128 13.17 -12.58 -1.77
C PHE A 128 13.99 -13.67 -1.09
N LEU A 129 13.65 -14.07 0.14
CA LEU A 129 14.32 -15.20 0.82
C LEU A 129 14.23 -16.50 0.00
N GLU A 130 13.06 -16.75 -0.62
CA GLU A 130 12.89 -17.90 -1.50
C GLU A 130 13.76 -17.80 -2.75
N SER A 131 13.96 -16.60 -3.33
CA SER A 131 14.87 -16.41 -4.47
C SER A 131 16.31 -16.67 -4.09
N LEU A 132 16.76 -16.22 -2.91
CA LEU A 132 18.07 -16.54 -2.37
C LEU A 132 18.29 -18.05 -2.22
N ALA A 133 17.31 -18.74 -1.61
CA ALA A 133 17.37 -20.18 -1.37
C ALA A 133 17.42 -21.00 -2.69
N LYS A 134 16.75 -20.51 -3.73
CA LYS A 134 16.75 -21.12 -5.07
C LYS A 134 17.96 -20.72 -5.91
N ASN A 135 18.78 -19.80 -5.42
CA ASN A 135 19.88 -19.17 -6.17
C ASN A 135 19.43 -18.52 -7.49
N GLU A 136 18.23 -17.91 -7.50
CA GLU A 136 17.60 -17.27 -8.65
C GLU A 136 17.50 -15.75 -8.44
N PRO A 137 17.68 -14.94 -9.52
CA PRO A 137 17.43 -13.50 -9.43
C PRO A 137 16.01 -13.23 -8.94
N PHE A 138 15.88 -12.31 -8.00
CA PHE A 138 14.57 -11.89 -7.51
C PHE A 138 13.75 -11.20 -8.61
N GLN A 139 12.51 -11.60 -8.72
CA GLN A 139 11.58 -10.95 -9.63
C GLN A 139 10.45 -10.29 -8.84
N ARG A 140 10.37 -8.97 -8.96
CA ARG A 140 9.27 -8.22 -8.39
C ARG A 140 7.93 -8.72 -8.94
N LYS A 141 6.90 -8.82 -8.09
CA LYS A 141 5.53 -9.15 -8.51
C LYS A 141 5.10 -8.23 -9.65
N SER A 142 4.73 -8.81 -10.79
CA SER A 142 4.15 -8.08 -11.93
C SER A 142 2.64 -8.05 -11.79
N TYR A 143 2.04 -6.94 -12.16
CA TYR A 143 0.58 -6.74 -12.21
C TYR A 143 0.03 -6.75 -13.64
N LYS A 144 0.89 -6.97 -14.63
CA LYS A 144 0.52 -6.93 -16.06
C LYS A 144 -0.58 -7.92 -16.40
N ASN A 145 -1.44 -7.51 -17.32
CA ASN A 145 -2.54 -8.32 -17.85
C ASN A 145 -3.55 -8.79 -16.80
N ALA A 146 -3.74 -8.03 -15.74
CA ALA A 146 -4.77 -8.31 -14.75
C ALA A 146 -6.18 -8.15 -15.37
N SER A 147 -7.09 -9.05 -15.04
CA SER A 147 -8.53 -8.80 -15.26
C SER A 147 -9.02 -7.74 -14.27
N GLY A 148 -10.19 -7.16 -14.50
CA GLY A 148 -10.75 -6.16 -13.57
C GLY A 148 -10.88 -6.67 -12.13
N ILE A 149 -11.28 -7.93 -11.93
CA ILE A 149 -11.33 -8.55 -10.60
C ILE A 149 -9.92 -8.71 -10.00
N GLN A 150 -8.95 -9.19 -10.79
CA GLN A 150 -7.58 -9.33 -10.34
C GLN A 150 -6.93 -7.98 -10.01
N PHE A 151 -7.27 -6.92 -10.75
CA PHE A 151 -6.83 -5.56 -10.45
C PHE A 151 -7.26 -5.14 -9.04
N PHE A 152 -8.53 -5.32 -8.67
CA PHE A 152 -9.03 -5.00 -7.33
C PHE A 152 -8.46 -5.93 -6.25
N GLN A 153 -8.14 -7.18 -6.57
CA GLN A 153 -7.42 -8.08 -5.66
C GLN A 153 -6.00 -7.59 -5.39
N HIS A 154 -5.25 -7.19 -6.44
CA HIS A 154 -3.91 -6.61 -6.28
C HIS A 154 -3.95 -5.29 -5.51
N PHE A 155 -4.93 -4.44 -5.78
CA PHE A 155 -5.14 -3.23 -5.01
C PHE A 155 -5.39 -3.53 -3.52
N TYR A 156 -6.18 -4.57 -3.24
CA TYR A 156 -6.38 -5.03 -1.86
C TYR A 156 -5.07 -5.49 -1.22
N ASP A 157 -4.27 -6.31 -1.90
CA ASP A 157 -3.00 -6.78 -1.38
C ASP A 157 -2.08 -5.60 -0.99
N ILE A 158 -2.00 -4.57 -1.85
CA ILE A 158 -1.19 -3.36 -1.61
C ILE A 158 -1.72 -2.59 -0.40
N THR A 159 -3.03 -2.34 -0.33
CA THR A 159 -3.63 -1.59 0.78
C THR A 159 -3.64 -2.39 2.08
N HIS A 160 -3.64 -3.71 2.02
CA HIS A 160 -3.52 -4.57 3.19
C HIS A 160 -2.14 -4.46 3.84
N LEU A 161 -1.06 -4.40 3.05
CA LEU A 161 0.29 -4.13 3.58
C LEU A 161 0.34 -2.79 4.33
N ARG A 162 -0.41 -1.79 3.84
CA ARG A 162 -0.55 -0.51 4.56
C ARG A 162 -1.34 -0.66 5.86
N HIS A 163 -2.39 -1.48 5.85
CA HIS A 163 -3.20 -1.75 7.04
C HIS A 163 -2.39 -2.46 8.14
N GLU A 164 -1.50 -3.36 7.76
CA GLU A 164 -0.60 -4.08 8.66
C GLU A 164 0.66 -3.26 9.06
N ASP A 165 0.70 -1.96 8.70
CA ASP A 165 1.85 -1.08 8.90
C ASP A 165 3.17 -1.59 8.25
N GLU A 166 3.05 -2.42 7.19
CA GLU A 166 4.18 -2.96 6.42
C GLU A 166 4.55 -2.11 5.20
N LEU A 167 3.81 -1.04 4.94
CA LEU A 167 4.04 -0.11 3.83
C LEU A 167 3.63 1.30 4.24
N SER A 168 4.45 2.31 3.94
CA SER A 168 4.06 3.71 4.14
C SER A 168 3.01 4.16 3.12
N SER A 169 2.25 5.21 3.44
CA SER A 169 1.28 5.78 2.49
C SER A 169 1.94 6.18 1.17
N GLU A 170 3.12 6.81 1.22
CA GLU A 170 3.86 7.24 0.04
C GLU A 170 4.17 6.06 -0.88
N LEU A 171 4.78 5.01 -0.33
CA LEU A 171 5.12 3.80 -1.09
C LEU A 171 3.88 3.04 -1.55
N MET A 172 2.79 3.06 -0.77
CA MET A 172 1.50 2.50 -1.18
C MET A 172 0.95 3.23 -2.41
N PHE A 173 0.96 4.57 -2.43
CA PHE A 173 0.50 5.33 -3.59
C PHE A 173 1.38 5.09 -4.82
N GLU A 174 2.70 5.01 -4.66
CA GLU A 174 3.63 4.64 -5.75
C GLU A 174 3.30 3.23 -6.31
N GLU A 175 2.99 2.28 -5.45
CA GLU A 175 2.67 0.91 -5.84
C GLU A 175 1.29 0.79 -6.52
N ILE A 176 0.30 1.58 -6.07
CA ILE A 176 -1.00 1.71 -6.73
C ILE A 176 -0.82 2.34 -8.13
N GLU A 177 0.00 3.37 -8.24
CA GLU A 177 0.34 3.99 -9.53
C GLU A 177 0.95 2.96 -10.49
N ARG A 178 1.91 2.17 -10.02
CA ARG A 178 2.51 1.08 -10.79
C ARG A 178 1.48 0.01 -11.21
N LEU A 179 0.56 -0.35 -10.32
CA LEU A 179 -0.55 -1.26 -10.66
C LEU A 179 -1.39 -0.71 -11.83
N MET A 180 -1.68 0.59 -11.82
CA MET A 180 -2.42 1.26 -12.90
C MET A 180 -1.61 1.32 -14.19
N ASP A 181 -0.32 1.70 -14.11
CA ASP A 181 0.58 1.82 -15.26
C ASP A 181 0.85 0.48 -15.95
N GLU A 182 0.88 -0.62 -15.20
CA GLU A 182 1.02 -1.96 -15.75
C GLU A 182 -0.28 -2.48 -16.39
N ASN A 183 -1.43 -1.80 -16.17
CA ASN A 183 -2.74 -2.20 -16.71
C ASN A 183 -3.48 -1.03 -17.40
N PRO A 184 -2.84 -0.28 -18.31
CA PRO A 184 -3.42 0.92 -18.90
C PRO A 184 -4.64 0.64 -19.78
N ASP A 185 -4.80 -0.62 -20.22
CA ASP A 185 -5.89 -1.03 -21.11
C ASP A 185 -7.18 -1.43 -20.41
N LEU A 186 -7.17 -1.61 -19.10
CA LEU A 186 -8.39 -1.88 -18.35
C LEU A 186 -9.37 -0.70 -18.46
N SER A 187 -10.64 -1.01 -18.70
CA SER A 187 -11.71 0.00 -18.82
C SER A 187 -11.78 0.88 -17.57
N TYR A 188 -11.63 0.27 -16.40
CA TYR A 188 -11.58 0.97 -15.12
C TYR A 188 -10.43 1.99 -15.07
N VAL A 189 -9.20 1.58 -15.40
CA VAL A 189 -8.01 2.45 -15.37
C VAL A 189 -8.14 3.58 -16.37
N LYS A 190 -8.61 3.29 -17.60
CA LYS A 190 -8.88 4.32 -18.62
C LYS A 190 -9.89 5.35 -18.13
N ALA A 191 -11.00 4.88 -17.54
CA ALA A 191 -12.03 5.77 -17.00
C ALA A 191 -11.49 6.66 -15.88
N LEU A 192 -10.73 6.07 -14.95
CA LEU A 192 -10.15 6.79 -13.82
C LEU A 192 -9.13 7.85 -14.26
N ARG A 193 -8.20 7.49 -15.17
CA ARG A 193 -7.22 8.44 -15.74
C ARG A 193 -7.86 9.58 -16.52
N ASN A 194 -8.96 9.34 -17.22
CA ASN A 194 -9.70 10.38 -17.95
C ASN A 194 -10.33 11.43 -17.04
N ILE A 195 -10.54 11.15 -15.76
CA ILE A 195 -11.08 12.11 -14.79
C ILE A 195 -9.98 13.08 -14.32
N GLY A 196 -8.71 12.64 -14.27
CA GLY A 196 -7.57 13.47 -13.88
C GLY A 196 -7.57 13.84 -12.40
N MET A 197 -7.85 12.87 -11.53
CA MET A 197 -7.78 13.00 -10.06
C MET A 197 -6.33 13.05 -9.58
N SER A 198 -6.12 13.48 -8.33
CA SER A 198 -4.85 13.25 -7.65
C SER A 198 -4.69 11.77 -7.27
N ALA A 199 -3.46 11.29 -7.12
CA ALA A 199 -3.16 9.91 -6.73
C ALA A 199 -3.88 9.49 -5.43
N GLU A 200 -3.99 10.40 -4.46
CA GLU A 200 -4.76 10.18 -3.23
C GLU A 200 -6.25 9.94 -3.52
N SER A 201 -6.85 10.78 -4.38
CA SER A 201 -8.27 10.66 -4.75
C SER A 201 -8.52 9.40 -5.57
N GLU A 202 -7.61 9.03 -6.47
CA GLU A 202 -7.65 7.78 -7.23
C GLU A 202 -7.62 6.57 -6.29
N ALA A 203 -6.72 6.57 -5.29
CA ALA A 203 -6.64 5.49 -4.32
C ALA A 203 -7.91 5.37 -3.47
N VAL A 204 -8.46 6.50 -3.00
CA VAL A 204 -9.71 6.51 -2.21
C VAL A 204 -10.89 5.96 -3.02
N VAL A 205 -11.08 6.44 -4.25
CA VAL A 205 -12.17 5.95 -5.12
C VAL A 205 -11.97 4.48 -5.47
N THR A 206 -10.73 4.07 -5.76
CA THR A 206 -10.41 2.67 -6.05
C THR A 206 -10.68 1.78 -4.85
N HIS A 207 -10.39 2.24 -3.64
CA HIS A 207 -10.73 1.53 -2.41
C HIS A 207 -12.24 1.32 -2.26
N MET A 208 -13.04 2.34 -2.53
CA MET A 208 -14.50 2.24 -2.51
C MET A 208 -15.05 1.33 -3.61
N CYS A 209 -14.52 1.45 -4.83
CA CYS A 209 -14.88 0.57 -5.95
C CYS A 209 -14.57 -0.90 -5.64
N ARG A 210 -13.39 -1.17 -5.07
CA ARG A 210 -12.99 -2.51 -4.64
C ARG A 210 -13.95 -3.09 -3.60
N HIS A 211 -14.35 -2.30 -2.58
CA HIS A 211 -15.32 -2.76 -1.59
C HIS A 211 -16.67 -3.12 -2.22
N LEU A 212 -17.13 -2.31 -3.16
CA LEU A 212 -18.38 -2.59 -3.86
C LEU A 212 -18.26 -3.85 -4.75
N VAL A 213 -17.18 -3.96 -5.54
CA VAL A 213 -17.01 -5.06 -6.51
C VAL A 213 -16.72 -6.39 -5.83
N LEU A 214 -15.80 -6.42 -4.86
CA LEU A 214 -15.35 -7.68 -4.23
C LEU A 214 -16.20 -8.11 -3.03
N CYS A 215 -16.75 -7.15 -2.29
CA CYS A 215 -17.46 -7.42 -1.04
C CYS A 215 -18.96 -7.08 -1.10
N GLY A 216 -19.44 -6.40 -2.15
CA GLY A 216 -20.81 -5.90 -2.22
C GLY A 216 -21.13 -4.81 -1.19
N THR A 217 -20.10 -4.22 -0.55
CA THR A 217 -20.27 -3.19 0.47
C THR A 217 -20.45 -1.84 -0.19
N VAL A 218 -21.58 -1.20 0.06
CA VAL A 218 -21.92 0.10 -0.54
C VAL A 218 -21.43 1.26 0.33
N ASN A 219 -21.67 1.18 1.62
CA ASN A 219 -21.33 2.22 2.59
C ASN A 219 -19.98 1.96 3.21
N ILE A 220 -19.09 2.92 3.14
CA ILE A 220 -17.71 2.82 3.64
C ILE A 220 -17.52 3.84 4.75
N PRO A 221 -17.21 3.40 5.99
CA PRO A 221 -16.91 4.30 7.09
C PRO A 221 -15.68 5.18 6.81
N MET A 222 -15.69 6.42 7.28
CA MET A 222 -14.55 7.35 7.16
C MET A 222 -13.25 6.73 7.70
N SER A 223 -13.32 5.93 8.77
CA SER A 223 -12.16 5.22 9.33
C SER A 223 -11.48 4.31 8.32
N HIS A 224 -12.23 3.72 7.38
CA HIS A 224 -11.70 2.88 6.30
C HIS A 224 -11.10 3.69 5.13
N LEU A 225 -11.32 4.99 5.09
CA LEU A 225 -10.70 5.87 4.10
C LEU A 225 -9.44 6.52 4.65
N VAL A 226 -9.47 6.97 5.91
CA VAL A 226 -8.33 7.65 6.53
C VAL A 226 -7.14 6.73 6.82
N PHE A 227 -7.32 5.40 6.88
CA PHE A 227 -6.21 4.48 7.09
C PHE A 227 -5.19 4.51 5.92
N LEU A 228 -5.60 4.95 4.73
CA LEU A 228 -4.70 5.12 3.58
C LEU A 228 -3.59 6.14 3.84
N PHE A 229 -3.73 6.98 4.86
CA PHE A 229 -2.77 8.02 5.22
C PHE A 229 -1.98 7.66 6.47
N ASP A 230 -0.69 8.00 6.52
CA ASP A 230 0.17 7.78 7.69
C ASP A 230 0.05 8.90 8.71
N ALA A 231 0.28 10.12 8.22
CA ALA A 231 0.42 11.26 9.08
C ALA A 231 -0.93 11.72 9.64
N GLN A 232 -0.99 11.94 10.96
CA GLN A 232 -2.20 12.37 11.64
C GLN A 232 -2.80 13.65 11.06
N HIS A 233 -1.96 14.59 10.60
CA HIS A 233 -2.45 15.82 9.98
C HIS A 233 -3.09 15.56 8.61
N GLN A 234 -2.62 14.59 7.83
CA GLN A 234 -3.22 14.19 6.55
C GLN A 234 -4.58 13.55 6.79
N LYS A 235 -4.68 12.63 7.76
CA LYS A 235 -5.95 12.02 8.17
C LYS A 235 -6.98 13.06 8.56
N TYR A 236 -6.58 14.00 9.40
CA TYR A 236 -7.47 15.09 9.86
C TYR A 236 -7.89 16.01 8.71
N ASN A 237 -6.96 16.40 7.84
CA ASN A 237 -7.27 17.28 6.71
C ASN A 237 -8.18 16.60 5.69
N PHE A 238 -7.96 15.31 5.43
CA PHE A 238 -8.81 14.52 4.54
C PHE A 238 -10.22 14.39 5.11
N ASP A 239 -10.36 13.93 6.36
CA ASP A 239 -11.65 13.79 7.05
C ASP A 239 -12.42 15.12 7.04
N ARG A 240 -11.78 16.21 7.43
CA ARG A 240 -12.38 17.54 7.44
C ARG A 240 -12.80 17.99 6.04
N ALA A 241 -11.98 17.78 5.01
CA ALA A 241 -12.30 18.16 3.65
C ALA A 241 -13.50 17.36 3.10
N MET A 242 -13.61 16.07 3.45
CA MET A 242 -14.73 15.22 3.09
C MET A 242 -16.02 15.66 3.80
N SER A 243 -15.98 15.82 5.12
CA SER A 243 -17.15 16.19 5.94
C SER A 243 -17.71 17.58 5.62
N GLU A 244 -16.84 18.54 5.27
CA GLU A 244 -17.24 19.89 4.82
C GLU A 244 -17.61 19.94 3.32
N GLY A 245 -17.56 18.83 2.58
CA GLY A 245 -17.89 18.78 1.15
C GLY A 245 -16.87 19.51 0.25
N ARG A 246 -15.68 19.82 0.76
CA ARG A 246 -14.64 20.57 0.03
C ARG A 246 -13.68 19.65 -0.72
N HIS A 247 -13.64 18.37 -0.38
CA HIS A 247 -12.81 17.41 -1.07
C HIS A 247 -13.27 17.22 -2.51
N PHE A 248 -12.32 17.07 -3.45
CA PHE A 248 -12.58 16.89 -4.88
C PHE A 248 -13.65 15.82 -5.15
N LEU A 249 -13.56 14.67 -4.50
CA LEU A 249 -14.46 13.55 -4.70
C LEU A 249 -15.93 13.90 -4.36
N VAL A 250 -16.16 14.69 -3.32
CA VAL A 250 -17.52 15.12 -2.92
C VAL A 250 -17.97 16.28 -3.80
N LYS A 251 -17.10 17.27 -4.02
CA LYS A 251 -17.40 18.46 -4.81
C LYS A 251 -17.79 18.14 -6.26
N GLU A 252 -17.06 17.22 -6.88
CA GLU A 252 -17.31 16.79 -8.27
C GLU A 252 -18.34 15.65 -8.37
N GLY A 253 -18.91 15.22 -7.24
CA GLY A 253 -19.99 14.23 -7.20
C GLY A 253 -19.55 12.82 -7.57
N TRP A 254 -18.35 12.42 -7.19
CA TRP A 254 -17.88 11.03 -7.29
C TRP A 254 -18.27 10.21 -6.07
N VAL A 255 -18.27 10.88 -4.91
CA VAL A 255 -18.58 10.29 -3.61
C VAL A 255 -19.61 11.19 -2.91
N GLU A 256 -20.50 10.60 -2.16
CA GLU A 256 -21.51 11.27 -1.35
C GLU A 256 -21.62 10.60 0.03
N ASN A 257 -22.21 11.30 1.00
CA ASN A 257 -22.55 10.67 2.26
C ASN A 257 -23.57 9.56 2.06
N ALA A 258 -23.41 8.47 2.77
CA ALA A 258 -24.44 7.43 2.82
C ALA A 258 -25.73 7.95 3.49
N PHE A 259 -26.84 7.28 3.21
CA PHE A 259 -28.12 7.58 3.86
C PHE A 259 -28.47 6.42 4.78
N SER A 260 -28.76 6.75 6.03
CA SER A 260 -29.28 5.83 7.02
C SER A 260 -30.60 6.37 7.56
N GLU A 261 -31.65 5.56 7.51
CA GLU A 261 -33.00 5.93 8.00
C GLU A 261 -33.57 7.25 7.42
N GLY A 262 -33.18 7.60 6.19
CA GLY A 262 -33.59 8.84 5.53
C GLY A 262 -32.78 10.08 5.84
N PHE A 263 -31.76 9.96 6.68
CA PHE A 263 -30.80 11.03 6.99
C PHE A 263 -29.42 10.77 6.41
N LYS A 264 -28.68 11.84 6.12
CA LYS A 264 -27.28 11.73 5.73
C LYS A 264 -26.46 11.23 6.91
N ASP A 265 -25.78 10.13 6.72
CA ASP A 265 -24.76 9.67 7.66
C ASP A 265 -23.49 10.50 7.44
N LYS A 266 -22.97 11.13 8.49
CA LYS A 266 -21.77 11.98 8.39
C LYS A 266 -20.48 11.18 8.39
N ASP A 267 -20.54 9.95 8.88
CA ASP A 267 -19.37 9.11 9.09
C ASP A 267 -19.23 8.02 8.03
N GLU A 268 -20.24 7.84 7.16
CA GLU A 268 -20.22 6.87 6.08
C GLU A 268 -20.38 7.52 4.70
N TYR A 269 -19.67 6.97 3.72
CA TYR A 269 -19.64 7.46 2.36
C TYR A 269 -19.97 6.34 1.37
N GLN A 270 -20.55 6.71 0.24
CA GLN A 270 -20.83 5.79 -0.87
C GLN A 270 -20.43 6.40 -2.22
N LEU A 271 -20.23 5.54 -3.21
CA LEU A 271 -20.06 5.97 -4.60
C LEU A 271 -21.40 6.46 -5.15
N THR A 272 -21.39 7.62 -5.81
CA THR A 272 -22.58 8.11 -6.50
C THR A 272 -22.97 7.23 -7.69
N ALA A 273 -24.20 7.40 -8.21
CA ALA A 273 -24.60 6.74 -9.46
C ALA A 273 -23.64 7.07 -10.62
N LYS A 274 -23.23 8.36 -10.74
CA LYS A 274 -22.25 8.83 -11.71
C LYS A 274 -20.93 8.03 -11.62
N ALA A 275 -20.40 7.85 -10.40
CA ALA A 275 -19.14 7.12 -10.20
C ALA A 275 -19.28 5.65 -10.63
N ARG A 276 -20.36 5.00 -10.22
CA ARG A 276 -20.62 3.60 -10.58
C ARG A 276 -20.79 3.40 -12.09
N GLU A 277 -21.57 4.25 -12.73
CA GLU A 277 -21.80 4.20 -14.17
C GLU A 277 -20.54 4.52 -14.98
N THR A 278 -19.66 5.39 -14.49
CA THR A 278 -18.44 5.77 -15.20
C THR A 278 -17.32 4.75 -15.01
N LEU A 279 -17.13 4.29 -13.78
CA LEU A 279 -15.94 3.50 -13.40
C LEU A 279 -16.17 2.00 -13.44
N LEU A 280 -17.39 1.54 -13.23
CA LEU A 280 -17.70 0.13 -13.00
C LEU A 280 -18.60 -0.49 -14.07
N GLN A 281 -18.59 0.04 -15.31
CA GLN A 281 -19.43 -0.43 -16.43
C GLN A 281 -19.24 -1.91 -16.76
N GLU A 282 -18.04 -2.44 -16.63
CA GLU A 282 -17.71 -3.83 -16.95
C GLU A 282 -18.08 -4.82 -15.83
N PHE A 283 -18.47 -4.31 -14.66
CA PHE A 283 -18.83 -5.14 -13.51
C PHE A 283 -20.34 -5.23 -13.38
N ASP A 284 -20.86 -6.45 -13.33
CA ASP A 284 -22.28 -6.70 -13.05
C ASP A 284 -22.58 -6.46 -11.56
N ILE A 285 -22.60 -5.18 -11.19
CA ILE A 285 -22.94 -4.78 -9.83
C ILE A 285 -24.45 -4.80 -9.70
N LYS A 286 -24.98 -5.86 -9.11
CA LYS A 286 -26.37 -5.88 -8.69
C LYS A 286 -26.59 -4.69 -7.76
N GLN A 287 -27.45 -3.78 -8.19
CA GLN A 287 -27.92 -2.72 -7.29
C GLN A 287 -28.44 -3.42 -6.03
N PRO A 288 -28.03 -2.97 -4.82
CA PRO A 288 -28.66 -3.50 -3.62
C PRO A 288 -30.15 -3.30 -3.79
N GLU A 289 -30.90 -4.38 -3.85
CA GLU A 289 -32.35 -4.31 -3.76
C GLU A 289 -32.64 -3.56 -2.47
N ASN A 290 -33.28 -2.40 -2.57
CA ASN A 290 -33.77 -1.66 -1.41
C ASN A 290 -34.79 -2.57 -0.69
N LYS A 291 -34.29 -3.47 0.14
CA LYS A 291 -35.13 -4.31 1.00
C LYS A 291 -35.74 -3.40 2.06
N GLY A 292 -36.86 -2.82 1.72
CA GLY A 292 -37.72 -2.24 2.73
C GLY A 292 -38.36 -0.86 2.47
N CYS A 293 -38.03 -0.17 1.40
CA CYS A 293 -38.76 1.05 1.04
C CYS A 293 -39.04 1.05 -0.46
N ASP A 294 -40.30 1.03 -0.83
CA ASP A 294 -40.71 1.40 -2.19
C ASP A 294 -40.44 2.92 -2.34
N VAL A 295 -39.27 3.26 -2.89
CA VAL A 295 -38.98 4.65 -3.22
C VAL A 295 -39.81 5.02 -4.44
N VAL A 296 -40.93 5.63 -4.20
CA VAL A 296 -41.76 6.22 -5.25
C VAL A 296 -41.09 7.52 -5.66
N ARG A 297 -40.57 7.61 -6.88
CA ARG A 297 -40.02 8.85 -7.42
C ARG A 297 -41.14 9.88 -7.55
N SER A 298 -40.83 11.15 -7.28
CA SER A 298 -41.80 12.24 -7.35
C SER A 298 -42.44 12.40 -8.74
N ASP A 299 -41.71 12.03 -9.80
CA ASP A 299 -42.18 12.00 -11.19
C ASP A 299 -43.13 10.83 -11.51
N SER A 300 -43.16 9.82 -10.67
CA SER A 300 -44.04 8.65 -10.80
C SER A 300 -45.33 8.78 -9.97
N ILE A 301 -45.43 9.84 -9.17
CA ILE A 301 -46.63 10.10 -8.37
C ILE A 301 -47.71 10.70 -9.29
N VAL A 302 -48.69 9.89 -9.68
CA VAL A 302 -49.87 10.37 -10.34
C VAL A 302 -50.78 11.03 -9.27
N ALA A 303 -51.02 12.32 -9.45
CA ALA A 303 -51.97 13.02 -8.57
C ALA A 303 -53.32 12.30 -8.58
N LYS A 304 -53.68 11.68 -7.47
CA LYS A 304 -55.03 11.13 -7.25
C LYS A 304 -55.79 12.19 -6.46
N GLU A 305 -57.05 12.41 -6.83
CA GLU A 305 -57.95 13.13 -5.97
C GLU A 305 -58.11 12.35 -4.68
N LEU A 306 -57.49 12.81 -3.61
CA LEU A 306 -57.59 12.22 -2.30
C LEU A 306 -58.73 12.93 -1.56
N PHE A 307 -59.79 12.20 -1.25
CA PHE A 307 -60.87 12.67 -0.42
C PHE A 307 -60.53 12.38 1.03
N PHE A 308 -60.21 13.43 1.78
CA PHE A 308 -60.09 13.38 3.22
C PHE A 308 -61.36 13.92 3.86
N ASN A 309 -61.64 13.49 5.10
CA ASN A 309 -62.73 14.14 5.87
C ASN A 309 -62.31 15.60 6.23
N ASP A 310 -63.29 16.44 6.53
CA ASP A 310 -63.09 17.88 6.74
C ASP A 310 -62.03 18.19 7.82
N GLU A 311 -61.89 17.34 8.81
CA GLU A 311 -60.96 17.50 9.93
C GLU A 311 -59.50 17.28 9.48
N VAL A 312 -59.26 16.30 8.62
CA VAL A 312 -57.92 16.01 8.03
C VAL A 312 -57.57 17.08 6.99
N MET A 313 -58.52 17.55 6.21
CA MET A 313 -58.31 18.67 5.28
C MET A 313 -57.90 19.94 6.01
N HIS A 314 -58.52 20.25 7.11
CA HIS A 314 -58.18 21.46 7.91
C HIS A 314 -56.78 21.35 8.54
N GLN A 315 -56.33 20.14 8.91
CA GLN A 315 -54.98 19.90 9.40
C GLN A 315 -53.93 20.01 8.28
N LEU A 316 -54.24 19.57 7.06
CA LEU A 316 -53.33 19.67 5.91
C LEU A 316 -53.21 21.12 5.41
N GLU A 317 -54.29 21.90 5.44
CA GLU A 317 -54.24 23.33 5.11
C GLU A 317 -53.37 24.12 6.11
N GLY A 318 -53.43 23.77 7.41
CA GLY A 318 -52.59 24.39 8.43
C GLY A 318 -51.10 23.99 8.37
N LEU A 319 -50.73 22.97 7.58
CA LEU A 319 -49.33 22.62 7.32
C LEU A 319 -48.78 23.29 6.06
N ALA A 320 -49.60 23.88 5.22
CA ALA A 320 -49.24 24.56 3.97
C ALA A 320 -49.02 26.08 4.14
N GLU A 321 -49.39 26.65 5.31
CA GLU A 321 -49.04 28.02 5.74
C GLU A 321 -47.71 28.05 6.53
#